data_813caa1f0314fbd7609973ec9157a369
#
_entry.id   813caa1f0314fbd7609973ec9157a369
#
_cell.length_a   1.000
_cell.length_b   1.000
_cell.length_c   1.000
_cell.angle_alpha   90.00
_cell.angle_beta   90.00
_cell.angle_gamma   90.00
#
_symmetry.space_group_name_H-M   'P 1'
#
loop_
_entity.id
_entity.type
_entity.pdbx_description
1 polymer ?
#
loop_
_entity_poly.entity_id
_entity_poly.type
_entity_poly.pdbx_seq_one_letter_code
_entity_poly.pdbx_strand_id
1 'polypeptide(L)'
;MPCKIYCSISAIFLIAMFYMTHLTSKSEVIEKYRKSLPTSLVQTYDSITRERTIIYYTGYALGLVLAIITITYNTVIRKEKVTSLSLVCTIVGLAFVVNYFYYILTPKSKWMLNEIRTPEETKAWLEMYKTM
;
A
#
# COMPACT_ATOMS: atom_id res chain seq x y z
N MET A 1 11.46 7.35 -26.20
CA MET A 1 10.94 8.50 -25.42
C MET A 1 9.77 8.15 -24.48
N PRO A 2 8.76 7.39 -24.88
CA PRO A 2 7.62 7.10 -23.97
C PRO A 2 8.02 6.39 -22.66
N CYS A 3 9.00 5.48 -22.68
CA CYS A 3 9.45 4.74 -21.51
C CYS A 3 9.90 5.63 -20.33
N LYS A 4 10.57 6.76 -20.61
CA LYS A 4 11.01 7.69 -19.55
C LYS A 4 9.83 8.34 -18.82
N ILE A 5 8.78 8.70 -19.57
CA ILE A 5 7.56 9.32 -19.01
C ILE A 5 6.83 8.33 -18.10
N TYR A 6 6.60 7.09 -18.56
CA TYR A 6 5.94 6.07 -17.75
C TYR A 6 6.74 5.71 -16.49
N CYS A 7 8.06 5.63 -16.60
CA CYS A 7 8.92 5.40 -15.45
C CYS A 7 8.82 6.52 -14.42
N SER A 8 8.84 7.78 -14.87
CA SER A 8 8.70 8.93 -13.96
C SER A 8 7.34 8.95 -13.28
N ILE A 9 6.26 8.68 -14.02
CA ILE A 9 4.90 8.60 -13.47
C ILE A 9 4.82 7.49 -12.41
N SER A 10 5.32 6.29 -12.72
CA SER A 10 5.32 5.16 -11.77
C SER A 10 6.14 5.47 -10.52
N ALA A 11 7.29 6.11 -10.66
CA ALA A 11 8.12 6.53 -9.53
C ALA A 11 7.39 7.55 -8.63
N ILE A 12 6.72 8.54 -9.21
CA ILE A 12 5.94 9.55 -8.47
C ILE A 12 4.83 8.85 -7.69
N PHE A 13 4.07 7.96 -8.31
CA PHE A 13 2.99 7.22 -7.62
C PHE A 13 3.53 6.36 -6.49
N LEU A 14 4.65 5.68 -6.68
CA LEU A 14 5.26 4.83 -5.67
C LEU A 14 5.73 5.64 -4.46
N ILE A 15 6.40 6.77 -4.70
CA ILE A 15 6.82 7.70 -3.65
C ILE A 15 5.61 8.28 -2.92
N ALA A 16 4.57 8.70 -3.66
CA ALA A 16 3.34 9.23 -3.09
C ALA A 16 2.63 8.18 -2.21
N MET A 17 2.56 6.93 -2.64
CA MET A 17 1.97 5.84 -1.85
C MET A 17 2.72 5.61 -0.53
N PHE A 18 4.05 5.58 -0.57
CA PHE A 18 4.86 5.47 0.65
C PHE A 18 4.66 6.65 1.59
N TYR A 19 4.71 7.87 1.04
CA TYR A 19 4.54 9.09 1.80
C TYR A 19 3.16 9.16 2.47
N MET A 20 2.10 8.88 1.72
CA MET A 20 0.73 8.86 2.24
C MET A 20 0.55 7.79 3.32
N THR A 21 1.08 6.58 3.14
CA THR A 21 1.01 5.53 4.16
C THR A 21 1.73 5.95 5.44
N HIS A 22 2.90 6.60 5.33
CA HIS A 22 3.65 7.08 6.48
C HIS A 22 2.92 8.21 7.22
N LEU A 23 2.35 9.19 6.49
CA LEU A 23 1.57 10.27 7.07
C LEU A 23 0.31 9.74 7.76
N THR A 24 -0.40 8.84 7.12
CA THR A 24 -1.63 8.24 7.66
C THR A 24 -1.35 7.50 8.96
N SER A 25 -0.26 6.75 9.05
CA SER A 25 0.09 6.01 10.27
C SER A 25 0.47 6.91 11.46
N LYS A 26 0.88 8.15 11.21
CA LYS A 26 1.24 9.15 12.23
C LYS A 26 0.22 10.27 12.37
N SER A 27 -0.92 10.18 11.73
CA SER A 27 -1.95 11.22 11.77
C SER A 27 -2.57 11.36 13.16
N GLU A 28 -2.56 12.58 13.71
CA GLU A 28 -3.24 12.91 14.95
C GLU A 28 -4.75 12.60 14.90
N VAL A 29 -5.34 12.66 13.71
CA VAL A 29 -6.75 12.34 13.47
C VAL A 29 -7.02 10.87 13.79
N ILE A 30 -6.16 9.98 13.33
CA ILE A 30 -6.27 8.54 13.58
C ILE A 30 -6.04 8.23 15.07
N GLU A 31 -5.06 8.88 15.70
CA GLU A 31 -4.80 8.69 17.12
C GLU A 31 -5.96 9.19 17.98
N LYS A 32 -6.55 10.34 17.62
CA LYS A 32 -7.74 10.88 18.29
C LYS A 32 -8.92 9.94 18.13
N TYR A 33 -9.17 9.41 16.92
CA TYR A 33 -10.20 8.43 16.68
C TYR A 33 -9.98 7.16 17.51
N ARG A 34 -8.75 6.62 17.52
CA ARG A 34 -8.39 5.43 18.30
C ARG A 34 -8.66 5.62 19.79
N LYS A 35 -8.37 6.82 20.33
CA LYS A 35 -8.65 7.16 21.74
C LYS A 35 -10.13 7.32 22.07
N SER A 36 -10.97 7.62 21.08
CA SER A 36 -12.43 7.72 21.26
C SER A 36 -13.15 6.38 21.19
N LEU A 37 -12.48 5.29 20.79
CA LEU A 37 -13.06 3.96 20.68
C LEU A 37 -13.08 3.23 22.04
N PRO A 38 -14.12 2.40 22.30
CA PRO A 38 -14.12 1.44 23.40
C PRO A 38 -12.95 0.47 23.28
N THR A 39 -12.44 -0.01 24.41
CA THR A 39 -11.23 -0.88 24.46
C THR A 39 -11.37 -2.14 23.58
N SER A 40 -12.56 -2.72 23.48
CA SER A 40 -12.85 -3.87 22.62
C SER A 40 -12.71 -3.56 21.13
N LEU A 41 -13.16 -2.38 20.71
CA LEU A 41 -13.06 -1.92 19.33
C LEU A 41 -11.65 -1.46 18.97
N VAL A 42 -10.86 -0.95 19.92
CA VAL A 42 -9.46 -0.61 19.71
C VAL A 42 -8.65 -1.82 19.28
N GLN A 43 -8.84 -2.96 19.95
CA GLN A 43 -8.14 -4.21 19.57
C GLN A 43 -8.52 -4.67 18.17
N THR A 44 -9.80 -4.58 17.82
CA THR A 44 -10.27 -4.91 16.47
C THR A 44 -9.70 -3.97 15.42
N TYR A 45 -9.70 -2.67 15.70
CA TYR A 45 -9.11 -1.65 14.83
C TYR A 45 -7.61 -1.89 14.59
N ASP A 46 -6.84 -2.16 15.65
CA ASP A 46 -5.41 -2.43 15.55
C ASP A 46 -5.14 -3.72 14.74
N SER A 47 -5.97 -4.76 14.93
CA SER A 47 -5.89 -6.00 14.15
C SER A 47 -6.12 -5.75 12.66
N ILE A 48 -7.16 -4.98 12.32
CA ILE A 48 -7.49 -4.63 10.94
C ILE A 48 -6.36 -3.80 10.31
N THR A 49 -5.87 -2.78 11.02
CA THR A 49 -4.78 -1.92 10.53
C THR A 49 -3.51 -2.72 10.29
N ARG A 50 -3.17 -3.64 11.19
CA ARG A 50 -2.02 -4.53 11.05
C ARG A 50 -2.16 -5.44 9.83
N GLU A 51 -3.34 -6.04 9.63
CA GLU A 51 -3.62 -6.87 8.45
C GLU A 51 -3.40 -6.10 7.15
N ARG A 52 -3.96 -4.87 7.05
CA ARG A 52 -3.79 -4.01 5.87
C ARG A 52 -2.32 -3.65 5.61
N THR A 53 -1.60 -3.34 6.67
CA THR A 53 -0.17 -3.03 6.61
C THR A 53 0.64 -4.23 6.12
N ILE A 54 0.36 -5.42 6.62
CA ILE A 54 1.03 -6.66 6.17
C ILE A 54 0.75 -6.91 4.68
N ILE A 55 -0.51 -6.85 4.26
CA ILE A 55 -0.89 -7.03 2.85
C ILE A 55 -0.14 -6.03 1.95
N TYR A 56 -0.08 -4.77 2.37
CA TYR A 56 0.59 -3.70 1.63
C TYR A 56 2.09 -3.97 1.45
N TYR A 57 2.80 -4.29 2.53
CA TYR A 57 4.23 -4.58 2.44
C TYR A 57 4.55 -5.90 1.74
N THR A 58 3.67 -6.90 1.85
CA THR A 58 3.81 -8.16 1.12
C THR A 58 3.70 -7.92 -0.39
N GLY A 59 2.77 -7.06 -0.83
CA GLY A 59 2.65 -6.66 -2.23
C GLY A 59 3.94 -6.04 -2.78
N TYR A 60 4.60 -5.17 -2.01
CA TYR A 60 5.91 -4.61 -2.41
C TYR A 60 7.00 -5.68 -2.47
N ALA A 61 7.08 -6.56 -1.48
CA ALA A 61 8.07 -7.63 -1.48
C ALA A 61 7.92 -8.54 -2.70
N LEU A 62 6.69 -8.93 -3.03
CA LEU A 62 6.40 -9.70 -4.25
C LEU A 62 6.78 -8.96 -5.52
N GLY A 63 6.47 -7.67 -5.61
CA GLY A 63 6.84 -6.82 -6.75
C GLY A 63 8.35 -6.76 -6.95
N LEU A 64 9.12 -6.63 -5.88
CA LEU A 64 10.58 -6.63 -5.92
C LEU A 64 11.14 -7.98 -6.36
N VAL A 65 10.61 -9.09 -5.84
CA VAL A 65 11.02 -10.44 -6.25
C VAL A 65 10.79 -10.65 -7.75
N LEU A 66 9.60 -10.28 -8.26
CA LEU A 66 9.29 -10.37 -9.68
C LEU A 66 10.18 -9.47 -10.54
N ALA A 67 10.53 -8.28 -10.06
CA ALA A 67 11.46 -7.39 -10.73
C ALA A 67 12.85 -8.03 -10.86
N ILE A 68 13.38 -8.64 -9.79
CA ILE A 68 14.66 -9.34 -9.79
C ILE A 68 14.63 -10.50 -10.79
N ILE A 69 13.58 -11.32 -10.78
CA ILE A 69 13.41 -12.43 -11.72
C ILE A 69 13.43 -11.93 -13.16
N THR A 70 12.66 -10.88 -13.46
CA THR A 70 12.55 -10.29 -14.80
C THR A 70 13.90 -9.76 -15.29
N ILE A 71 14.64 -9.06 -14.42
CA ILE A 71 15.96 -8.51 -14.76
C ILE A 71 16.94 -9.64 -15.02
N THR A 72 16.98 -10.65 -14.14
CA THR A 72 17.85 -11.82 -14.28
C THR A 72 17.56 -12.57 -15.58
N TYR A 73 16.29 -12.79 -15.90
CA TYR A 73 15.88 -13.42 -17.15
C TYR A 73 16.37 -12.67 -18.39
N ASN A 74 16.16 -11.35 -18.42
CA ASN A 74 16.58 -10.53 -19.57
C ASN A 74 18.10 -10.47 -19.70
N THR A 75 18.83 -10.39 -18.59
CA THR A 75 20.29 -10.27 -18.60
C THR A 75 20.98 -11.60 -18.91
N VAL A 76 20.54 -12.70 -18.29
CA VAL A 76 21.22 -14.00 -18.38
C VAL A 76 20.75 -14.80 -19.61
N ILE A 77 19.44 -14.86 -19.86
CA ILE A 77 18.85 -15.71 -20.92
C ILE A 77 18.81 -14.97 -22.23
N ARG A 78 18.28 -13.76 -22.27
CA ARG A 78 18.20 -12.95 -23.48
C ARG A 78 19.49 -12.21 -23.84
N LYS A 79 20.44 -12.11 -22.89
CA LYS A 79 21.70 -11.39 -23.07
C LYS A 79 21.51 -9.95 -23.55
N GLU A 80 20.40 -9.34 -23.21
CA GLU A 80 20.12 -7.95 -23.55
C GLU A 80 20.94 -7.02 -22.63
N LYS A 81 21.50 -5.95 -23.22
CA LYS A 81 22.16 -4.90 -22.44
C LYS A 81 21.10 -4.06 -21.72
N VAL A 82 20.91 -4.34 -20.43
CA VAL A 82 19.99 -3.57 -19.59
C VAL A 82 20.64 -2.23 -19.24
N THR A 83 20.04 -1.14 -19.70
CA THR A 83 20.46 0.21 -19.28
C THR A 83 19.99 0.50 -17.85
N SER A 84 20.72 1.34 -17.12
CA SER A 84 20.34 1.73 -15.76
C SER A 84 18.91 2.27 -15.69
N LEU A 85 18.48 3.03 -16.70
CA LEU A 85 17.11 3.55 -16.76
C LEU A 85 16.08 2.43 -16.94
N SER A 86 16.36 1.44 -17.80
CA SER A 86 15.46 0.29 -18.00
C SER A 86 15.34 -0.54 -16.73
N LEU A 87 16.43 -0.72 -15.99
CA LEU A 87 16.45 -1.43 -14.72
C LEU A 87 15.57 -0.74 -13.68
N VAL A 88 15.74 0.57 -13.49
CA VAL A 88 14.91 1.34 -12.55
C VAL A 88 13.44 1.31 -12.97
N CYS A 89 13.12 1.49 -14.25
CA CYS A 89 11.75 1.39 -14.77
C CYS A 89 11.11 0.04 -14.47
N THR A 90 11.85 -1.05 -14.65
CA THR A 90 11.35 -2.39 -14.40
C THR A 90 11.04 -2.61 -12.92
N ILE A 91 11.95 -2.21 -12.02
CA ILE A 91 11.77 -2.34 -10.58
C ILE A 91 10.56 -1.53 -10.12
N VAL A 92 10.52 -0.24 -10.45
CA VAL A 92 9.47 0.67 -10.01
C VAL A 92 8.11 0.28 -10.59
N GLY A 93 8.05 -0.02 -11.89
CA GLY A 93 6.81 -0.41 -12.56
C GLY A 93 6.23 -1.71 -12.02
N LEU A 94 7.05 -2.75 -11.86
CA LEU A 94 6.59 -4.02 -11.29
C LEU A 94 6.22 -3.89 -9.82
N ALA A 95 7.00 -3.19 -9.01
CA ALA A 95 6.69 -2.97 -7.62
C ALA A 95 5.33 -2.26 -7.46
N PHE A 96 5.07 -1.22 -8.26
CA PHE A 96 3.80 -0.49 -8.24
C PHE A 96 2.62 -1.37 -8.68
N VAL A 97 2.72 -2.01 -9.83
CA VAL A 97 1.62 -2.80 -10.42
C VAL A 97 1.28 -4.00 -9.54
N VAL A 98 2.31 -4.74 -9.10
CA VAL A 98 2.10 -5.94 -8.28
C VAL A 98 1.52 -5.55 -6.91
N ASN A 99 2.04 -4.50 -6.27
CA ASN A 99 1.51 -4.03 -5.00
C ASN A 99 0.05 -3.60 -5.11
N TYR A 100 -0.29 -2.85 -6.16
CA TYR A 100 -1.65 -2.39 -6.40
C TYR A 100 -2.63 -3.57 -6.55
N PHE A 101 -2.35 -4.50 -7.46
CA PHE A 101 -3.22 -5.66 -7.68
C PHE A 101 -3.24 -6.60 -6.48
N TYR A 102 -2.10 -6.86 -5.85
CA TYR A 102 -2.04 -7.69 -4.66
C TYR A 102 -2.90 -7.12 -3.53
N TYR A 103 -2.79 -5.80 -3.28
CA TYR A 103 -3.58 -5.15 -2.25
C TYR A 103 -5.09 -5.22 -2.55
N ILE A 104 -5.50 -4.99 -3.79
CA ILE A 104 -6.93 -5.02 -4.15
C ILE A 104 -7.49 -6.45 -4.13
N LEU A 105 -6.79 -7.41 -4.71
CA LEU A 105 -7.27 -8.78 -4.88
C LEU A 105 -7.17 -9.63 -3.61
N THR A 106 -6.28 -9.29 -2.68
CA THR A 106 -6.18 -10.05 -1.42
C THR A 106 -7.45 -9.86 -0.58
N PRO A 107 -8.13 -10.96 -0.22
CA PRO A 107 -9.31 -10.89 0.62
C PRO A 107 -8.96 -10.33 2.00
N LYS A 108 -9.83 -9.47 2.51
CA LYS A 108 -9.69 -8.81 3.81
C LYS A 108 -10.61 -9.53 4.81
N SER A 109 -10.05 -9.94 5.94
CA SER A 109 -10.78 -10.74 6.93
C SER A 109 -11.91 -9.98 7.62
N LYS A 110 -11.66 -8.71 7.94
CA LYS A 110 -12.59 -7.88 8.69
C LYS A 110 -12.72 -6.47 8.12
N TRP A 111 -13.91 -5.91 8.29
CA TRP A 111 -14.20 -4.53 7.93
C TRP A 111 -14.67 -3.78 9.17
N MET A 112 -14.07 -2.63 9.47
CA MET A 112 -14.43 -1.84 10.65
C MET A 112 -15.92 -1.49 10.68
N LEU A 113 -16.53 -1.21 9.53
CA LEU A 113 -17.96 -0.92 9.41
C LEU A 113 -18.89 -2.05 9.89
N ASN A 114 -18.43 -3.30 9.84
CA ASN A 114 -19.21 -4.44 10.33
C ASN A 114 -19.11 -4.64 11.85
N GLU A 115 -18.09 -4.05 12.45
CA GLU A 115 -17.83 -4.13 13.89
C GLU A 115 -18.44 -2.95 14.67
N ILE A 116 -18.69 -1.83 14.00
CA ILE A 116 -19.36 -0.64 14.55
C ILE A 116 -20.83 -0.97 14.75
N ARG A 117 -21.33 -0.79 15.99
CA ARG A 117 -22.70 -1.14 16.36
C ARG A 117 -23.52 0.03 16.84
N THR A 118 -22.89 1.11 17.29
CA THR A 118 -23.61 2.27 17.85
C THR A 118 -23.58 3.45 16.89
N PRO A 119 -24.63 4.31 16.92
CA PRO A 119 -24.66 5.53 16.11
C PRO A 119 -23.51 6.49 16.41
N GLU A 120 -23.07 6.55 17.66
CA GLU A 120 -21.95 7.39 18.10
C GLU A 120 -20.62 6.91 17.47
N GLU A 121 -20.39 5.61 17.45
CA GLU A 121 -19.19 5.02 16.80
C GLU A 121 -19.20 5.26 15.30
N THR A 122 -20.36 5.16 14.66
CA THR A 122 -20.53 5.48 13.23
C THR A 122 -20.25 6.94 12.96
N LYS A 123 -20.73 7.85 13.82
CA LYS A 123 -20.47 9.29 13.71
C LYS A 123 -18.98 9.61 13.87
N ALA A 124 -18.30 9.00 14.85
CA ALA A 124 -16.86 9.17 15.06
C ALA A 124 -16.06 8.68 13.86
N TRP A 125 -16.44 7.54 13.26
CA TRP A 125 -15.83 7.01 12.04
C TRP A 125 -15.99 7.96 10.85
N LEU A 126 -17.19 8.50 10.63
CA LEU A 126 -17.47 9.47 9.57
C LEU A 126 -16.73 10.80 9.79
N GLU A 127 -16.59 11.25 11.03
CA GLU A 127 -15.87 12.47 11.36
C GLU A 127 -14.37 12.31 11.09
N MET A 128 -13.79 11.16 11.41
CA MET A 128 -12.43 10.82 11.03
C MET A 128 -12.24 10.89 9.50
N TYR A 129 -13.16 10.30 8.73
CA TYR A 129 -13.11 10.32 7.26
C TYR A 129 -13.23 11.72 6.66
N LYS A 130 -14.02 12.60 7.27
CA LYS A 130 -14.16 13.99 6.81
C LYS A 130 -12.93 14.85 7.10
N THR A 131 -12.14 14.45 8.08
CA THR A 131 -10.98 15.23 8.55
C THR A 131 -9.68 14.75 7.87
N MET A 132 -9.69 13.55 7.28
CA MET A 132 -8.60 13.01 6.44
C MET A 132 -8.62 13.59 5.03
#